data_efc1751ff4ea331bccae83fc84271c63
#
_entry.id   efc1751ff4ea331bccae83fc84271c63
#
_cell.length_a   1.000
_cell.length_b   1.000
_cell.length_c   1.000
_cell.angle_alpha   90.00
_cell.angle_beta   90.00
_cell.angle_gamma   90.00
#
_symmetry.space_group_name_H-M   'P 1'
#
loop_
_entity.id
_entity.type
_entity.pdbx_description
1 polymer ?
#
loop_
_entity_poly.entity_id
_entity_poly.type
_entity_poly.pdbx_seq_one_letter_code
_entity_poly.pdbx_strand_id
1 'polypeptide(L)' 'MDILDLALNRQPVLISLKGGREIRGVLQGYDVHMNLVLDKAEEEINGQIQSIGTLIIRGDNVIYISPSVQ' A
#
# COMPACT_ATOMS: atom_id res chain seq x y z
N MET A 1 -15.25 -1.01 -4.89
CA MET A 1 -14.51 -1.86 -3.92
C MET A 1 -14.04 -0.96 -2.80
N ASP A 2 -14.36 -1.29 -1.57
CA ASP A 2 -13.89 -0.49 -0.47
C ASP A 2 -12.63 -1.09 0.17
N ILE A 3 -12.04 -0.34 1.09
CA ILE A 3 -10.76 -0.73 1.68
C ILE A 3 -10.88 -2.01 2.50
N LEU A 4 -12.05 -2.27 3.08
CA LEU A 4 -12.27 -3.50 3.84
C LEU A 4 -12.14 -4.72 2.94
N ASP A 5 -12.69 -4.64 1.72
CA ASP A 5 -12.58 -5.74 0.76
C ASP A 5 -11.12 -6.01 0.40
N LEU A 6 -10.33 -4.97 0.23
CA LEU A 6 -8.91 -5.14 -0.07
C LEU A 6 -8.17 -5.84 1.06
N ALA A 7 -8.48 -5.46 2.31
CA ALA A 7 -7.85 -6.07 3.47
C ALA A 7 -8.29 -7.51 3.67
N LEU A 8 -9.59 -7.79 3.53
CA LEU A 8 -10.13 -9.13 3.76
C LEU A 8 -9.66 -10.13 2.71
N ASN A 9 -9.56 -9.69 1.47
CA ASN A 9 -9.17 -10.58 0.37
C ASN A 9 -7.66 -10.71 0.23
N ARG A 10 -6.89 -9.93 1.01
CA ARG A 10 -5.43 -9.96 1.00
C ARG A 10 -4.87 -9.80 -0.41
N GLN A 11 -5.49 -8.93 -1.18
CA GLN A 11 -5.05 -8.67 -2.54
C GLN A 11 -3.98 -7.59 -2.55
N PRO A 12 -3.03 -7.66 -3.49
CA PRO A 12 -2.06 -6.59 -3.62
C PRO A 12 -2.74 -5.25 -3.92
N VAL A 13 -2.21 -4.22 -3.32
CA VAL A 13 -2.67 -2.85 -3.54
C VAL A 13 -1.50 -1.99 -3.99
N LEU A 14 -1.82 -0.93 -4.71
CA LEU A 14 -0.87 0.11 -5.05
C LEU A 14 -1.27 1.36 -4.28
N ILE A 15 -0.34 1.92 -3.53
CA ILE A 15 -0.58 3.10 -2.72
C ILE A 15 0.28 4.23 -3.25
N SER A 16 -0.37 5.31 -3.66
CA SER A 16 0.31 6.51 -4.10
C SER A 16 0.48 7.45 -2.90
N LEU A 17 1.70 7.89 -2.69
CA LEU A 17 2.06 8.74 -1.57
C LEU A 17 2.41 10.14 -2.06
N LYS A 18 2.28 11.11 -1.16
CA LYS A 18 2.77 12.45 -1.41
C LYS A 18 4.25 12.40 -1.77
N GLY A 19 4.67 13.25 -2.69
CA GLY A 19 6.05 13.25 -3.16
C GLY A 19 6.32 12.32 -4.33
N GLY A 20 5.28 11.67 -4.86
CA GLY A 20 5.40 10.86 -6.08
C GLY A 20 5.85 9.43 -5.87
N ARG A 21 5.93 8.97 -4.62
CA ARG A 21 6.27 7.57 -4.34
C ARG A 21 5.06 6.67 -4.50
N GLU A 22 5.29 5.47 -4.94
CA GLU A 22 4.26 4.43 -5.05
C GLU A 22 4.78 3.15 -4.40
N ILE A 23 3.96 2.59 -3.52
CA ILE A 23 4.29 1.37 -2.79
C ILE A 23 3.26 0.30 -3.14
N ARG A 24 3.73 -0.89 -3.42
CA ARG A 24 2.86 -2.05 -3.66
C ARG A 24 3.01 -3.01 -2.50
N GLY A 25 1.92 -3.61 -2.08
CA GLY A 25 1.97 -4.60 -1.03
C GLY A 25 0.59 -5.19 -0.77
N VAL A 26 0.52 -6.03 0.25
CA VAL A 26 -0.74 -6.63 0.68
C VAL A 26 -1.25 -5.86 1.89
N LEU A 27 -2.44 -5.31 1.78
CA LEU A 27 -3.04 -4.57 2.88
C LEU A 27 -3.42 -5.54 3.99
N GLN A 28 -2.83 -5.37 5.16
CA GLN A 28 -3.05 -6.24 6.29
C GLN A 28 -4.04 -5.63 7.28
N GLY A 29 -4.05 -4.31 7.39
CA GLY A 29 -4.96 -3.62 8.28
C GLY A 29 -4.93 -2.13 8.08
N TYR A 30 -5.86 -1.46 8.71
CA TYR A 30 -5.96 0.00 8.69
C TYR A 30 -6.72 0.47 9.91
N ASP A 31 -6.57 1.75 10.24
CA ASP A 31 -7.29 2.34 11.37
C ASP A 31 -8.21 3.47 10.89
N VAL A 32 -8.87 4.11 11.85
CA VAL A 32 -9.84 5.18 11.56
C VAL A 32 -9.19 6.40 10.92
N HIS A 33 -7.89 6.59 11.08
CA HIS A 33 -7.14 7.69 10.48
C HIS A 33 -6.53 7.29 9.13
N MET A 34 -6.89 6.11 8.64
CA MET A 34 -6.36 5.55 7.39
C MET A 34 -4.86 5.30 7.43
N ASN A 35 -4.28 5.11 8.63
CA ASN A 35 -2.95 4.55 8.71
C ASN A 35 -3.02 3.10 8.24
N LEU A 36 -2.09 2.69 7.40
CA LEU A 36 -2.16 1.40 6.72
C LEU A 36 -1.00 0.53 7.12
N VAL A 37 -1.27 -0.76 7.31
CA VAL A 37 -0.23 -1.75 7.52
C VAL A 37 -0.16 -2.61 6.26
N LEU A 38 0.99 -2.60 5.61
CA LEU A 38 1.24 -3.41 4.43
C LEU A 38 2.20 -4.54 4.77
N ASP A 39 1.91 -5.70 4.23
CA ASP A 39 2.81 -6.84 4.25
C ASP A 39 3.43 -6.99 2.87
N LYS A 40 4.65 -7.52 2.83
CA LYS A 40 5.36 -7.76 1.56
C LYS A 40 5.42 -6.49 0.71
N ALA A 41 5.65 -5.35 1.36
CA ALA A 41 5.72 -4.08 0.67
C ALA A 41 6.96 -4.01 -0.21
N GLU A 42 6.81 -3.38 -1.37
CA GLU A 42 7.92 -3.17 -2.28
C GLU A 42 7.74 -1.87 -3.03
N GLU A 43 8.84 -1.34 -3.51
CA GLU A 43 8.86 -0.08 -4.24
C GLU A 43 9.79 -0.23 -5.44
N GLU A 44 9.40 0.32 -6.58
CA GLU A 44 10.26 0.35 -7.75
C GLU A 44 11.05 1.65 -7.75
N ILE A 45 12.37 1.55 -7.78
CA ILE A 45 13.27 2.69 -7.81
C ILE A 45 14.23 2.50 -8.97
N ASN A 46 14.22 3.43 -9.92
CA ASN A 46 15.09 3.38 -11.11
C ASN A 46 15.00 2.04 -11.84
N GLY A 47 13.79 1.51 -11.96
CA GLY A 47 13.57 0.26 -12.69
C GLY A 47 13.84 -1.00 -11.88
N GLN A 48 14.24 -0.86 -10.63
CA GLN A 48 14.53 -2.00 -9.77
C GLN A 48 13.52 -2.10 -8.63
N ILE A 49 13.07 -3.32 -8.37
CA ILE A 49 12.14 -3.59 -7.27
C ILE A 49 12.95 -3.73 -5.99
N GLN A 50 12.58 -2.92 -4.99
CA GLN A 50 13.17 -3.03 -3.67
C GLN A 50 12.14 -3.56 -2.69
N SER A 51 12.49 -4.63 -2.00
CA SER A 51 11.63 -5.21 -0.97
C SER A 51 11.79 -4.41 0.31
N ILE A 52 10.65 -4.03 0.90
CA ILE A 52 10.62 -3.28 2.15
C ILE A 52 10.20 -4.18 3.30
N GLY A 53 9.31 -5.15 3.03
CA GLY A 53 8.77 -6.02 4.06
C GLY A 53 7.50 -5.44 4.66
N THR A 54 7.35 -5.50 5.98
CA THR A 54 6.19 -4.93 6.65
C THR A 54 6.38 -3.43 6.81
N LEU A 55 5.37 -2.67 6.42
CA LEU A 55 5.45 -1.21 6.39
C LEU A 55 4.19 -0.61 6.95
N ILE A 56 4.35 0.41 7.79
CA ILE A 56 3.23 1.21 8.28
C ILE A 56 3.27 2.55 7.56
N ILE A 57 2.18 2.92 6.92
CA ILE A 57 2.06 4.17 6.17
C ILE A 57 1.05 5.06 6.88
N ARG A 58 1.47 6.29 7.18
CA ARG A 58 0.56 7.26 7.80
C ARG A 58 -0.48 7.70 6.78
N GLY A 59 -1.74 7.75 7.24
CA GLY A 59 -2.86 8.08 6.36
C GLY A 59 -2.75 9.45 5.71
N ASP A 60 -2.14 10.42 6.40
CA ASP A 60 -2.00 11.77 5.87
C ASP A 60 -1.01 11.86 4.70
N ASN A 61 -0.22 10.82 4.46
CA ASN A 61 0.67 10.75 3.30
C ASN A 61 0.05 10.07 2.09
N VAL A 62 -1.11 9.44 2.25
CA VAL A 62 -1.74 8.68 1.19
C VAL A 62 -2.53 9.60 0.28
N ILE A 63 -2.28 9.51 -1.02
CA ILE A 63 -3.08 10.20 -2.03
C ILE A 63 -4.22 9.31 -2.47
N TYR A 64 -3.90 8.08 -2.88
CA TYR A 64 -4.93 7.10 -3.23
C TYR A 64 -4.41 5.68 -3.02
N ILE A 65 -5.36 4.77 -2.93
CA ILE A 65 -5.12 3.33 -2.88
C ILE A 65 -5.93 2.71 -4.00
N SER A 66 -5.30 1.83 -4.74
CA SER A 66 -6.00 1.08 -5.79
C SER A 66 -5.60 -0.39 -5.73
N PRO A 67 -6.46 -1.29 -6.20
CA PRO A 67 -6.02 -2.67 -6.39
C PRO A 67 -4.85 -2.70 -7.35
N SER A 68 -3.87 -3.54 -7.06
CA SER A 68 -2.75 -3.73 -7.97
C SER A 68 -3.09 -4.92 -8.86
N VAL A 69 -3.29 -4.65 -10.14
CA VAL A 69 -3.57 -5.69 -11.12
C VAL A 69 -2.26 -6.09 -11.78
N GLN A 70 -2.03 -7.38 -11.83
CA GLN A 70 -0.85 -7.90 -12.49
C GLN A 70 -1.20 -8.56 -13.80
#